data_27fffc7a6c671a572f705faafd6357e7
#
_entry.id   27fffc7a6c671a572f705faafd6357e7
#
_cell.length_a   1.000
_cell.length_b   1.000
_cell.length_c   1.000
_cell.angle_alpha   90.00
_cell.angle_beta   90.00
_cell.angle_gamma   90.00
#
_symmetry.space_group_name_H-M   'P 1'
#
loop_
_entity.id
_entity.type
_entity.pdbx_description
1 polymer ?
#
loop_
_entity_poly.entity_id
_entity_poly.type
_entity_poly.pdbx_seq_one_letter_code
_entity_poly.pdbx_strand_id
1 'polypeptide(L)'
;MGYYDEFENAKYENKKKGTGKTILTSLISGALGGALVLGVMTFNEDEQQPGQEAAISQAENYAEEASVPVATKELKAGGSIADIVDSLSPAIIGITNMQQSSSFFDEGMETVEAGTGSGVIFKQSGKDAFIITNNHVIEGSQAIEVTLHNGEKVSAELIGTDPLTDIAVLKIDSKNVKAIAKFGDSSKLRTGENVIAIGNPLGLDLYSTVTQGIISGKDRTINTNTSEGTWGLNVLQTDAAINPGNSGGPLINMSGEVIGINTLKIGQTGVEGIGFAVPSNDVMQVAGQLLETGKVQRPFLGVGLRDVSEFPQYQLQENIGLPEKVTEGVIIASVSPNSPAQVAGLQKLDVITAINGEEVKTTNDLRRLLYTSTNIGDEIKVKFYRGKEQKTVTVKLTSKDATNA
;
A
#
# COMPACT_ATOMS: atom_id res chain seq x y z
N MET A 1 -38.49 -32.41 28.26
CA MET A 1 -39.74 -32.31 27.48
C MET A 1 -39.36 -31.84 26.10
N GLY A 2 -39.41 -32.79 25.16
CA GLY A 2 -39.01 -32.59 23.80
C GLY A 2 -40.13 -32.12 22.90
N TYR A 3 -39.75 -31.55 21.76
CA TYR A 3 -40.58 -31.52 20.57
C TYR A 3 -39.69 -31.86 19.37
N TYR A 4 -39.90 -33.06 18.84
CA TYR A 4 -39.59 -33.45 17.45
C TYR A 4 -40.86 -33.29 16.67
N ASP A 5 -40.84 -32.67 15.52
CA ASP A 5 -41.87 -32.79 14.51
C ASP A 5 -41.27 -32.96 13.12
N GLU A 6 -41.90 -33.86 12.42
CA GLU A 6 -41.64 -34.56 11.18
C GLU A 6 -41.56 -33.62 9.97
N PHE A 7 -40.65 -33.90 9.02
CA PHE A 7 -40.80 -33.45 7.65
C PHE A 7 -40.98 -34.65 6.71
N GLU A 8 -42.14 -34.65 6.09
CA GLU A 8 -42.65 -35.64 5.12
C GLU A 8 -41.81 -35.70 3.83
N ASN A 9 -41.69 -36.93 3.34
CA ASN A 9 -41.13 -37.31 2.05
C ASN A 9 -41.93 -36.78 0.87
N ALA A 10 -41.35 -35.93 0.00
CA ALA A 10 -41.85 -35.64 -1.34
C ALA A 10 -41.11 -36.51 -2.36
N LYS A 11 -41.86 -37.43 -2.97
CA LYS A 11 -41.42 -38.27 -4.11
C LYS A 11 -41.23 -37.41 -5.34
N TYR A 12 -40.05 -37.41 -5.95
CA TYR A 12 -39.81 -36.88 -7.29
C TYR A 12 -40.05 -37.99 -8.35
N GLU A 13 -41.05 -37.80 -9.17
CA GLU A 13 -41.26 -38.58 -10.41
C GLU A 13 -40.29 -38.16 -11.52
N ASN A 14 -39.52 -39.12 -12.02
CA ASN A 14 -38.63 -38.95 -13.16
C ASN A 14 -39.43 -39.02 -14.48
N LYS A 15 -39.60 -37.91 -15.18
CA LYS A 15 -40.01 -37.87 -16.60
C LYS A 15 -38.78 -37.75 -17.51
N LYS A 16 -38.44 -38.86 -18.18
CA LYS A 16 -37.51 -38.89 -19.34
C LYS A 16 -38.09 -38.11 -20.50
N LYS A 17 -37.43 -37.05 -21.00
CA LYS A 17 -37.70 -36.42 -22.30
C LYS A 17 -36.40 -36.24 -23.10
N GLY A 18 -36.37 -36.94 -24.20
CA GLY A 18 -35.81 -36.70 -25.54
C GLY A 18 -34.52 -35.92 -25.72
N THR A 19 -33.38 -36.62 -25.70
CA THR A 19 -32.03 -36.07 -25.86
C THR A 19 -31.58 -35.85 -27.32
N GLY A 20 -32.46 -36.09 -28.32
CA GLY A 20 -32.08 -36.10 -29.74
C GLY A 20 -32.15 -34.76 -30.48
N LYS A 21 -32.91 -33.77 -29.97
CA LYS A 21 -33.09 -32.48 -30.68
C LYS A 21 -32.16 -31.33 -30.21
N THR A 22 -31.57 -31.47 -29.04
CA THR A 22 -30.70 -30.42 -28.46
C THR A 22 -29.28 -30.46 -29.01
N ILE A 23 -28.81 -31.60 -29.53
CA ILE A 23 -27.45 -31.77 -30.05
C ILE A 23 -27.29 -31.15 -31.46
N LEU A 24 -28.39 -31.13 -32.25
CA LEU A 24 -28.35 -30.63 -33.64
C LEU A 24 -28.32 -29.06 -33.67
N THR A 25 -28.90 -28.38 -32.69
CA THR A 25 -28.93 -26.91 -32.63
C THR A 25 -27.62 -26.30 -32.11
N SER A 26 -26.84 -27.00 -31.29
CA SER A 26 -25.55 -26.54 -30.79
C SER A 26 -24.41 -26.64 -31.81
N LEU A 27 -24.49 -27.55 -32.80
CA LEU A 27 -23.51 -27.69 -33.87
C LEU A 27 -23.65 -26.60 -34.95
N ILE A 28 -24.84 -26.11 -35.21
CA ILE A 28 -25.08 -25.08 -36.23
C ILE A 28 -24.72 -23.69 -35.73
N SER A 29 -24.87 -23.40 -34.41
CA SER A 29 -24.44 -22.12 -33.83
C SER A 29 -22.93 -21.97 -33.69
N GLY A 30 -22.19 -23.08 -33.52
CA GLY A 30 -20.72 -23.07 -33.48
C GLY A 30 -20.07 -22.79 -34.83
N ALA A 31 -20.65 -23.29 -35.93
CA ALA A 31 -20.09 -23.07 -37.26
C ALA A 31 -20.32 -21.64 -37.80
N LEU A 32 -21.42 -20.97 -37.41
CA LEU A 32 -21.72 -19.59 -37.80
C LEU A 32 -20.86 -18.58 -36.99
N GLY A 33 -20.51 -18.90 -35.73
CA GLY A 33 -19.60 -18.05 -34.91
C GLY A 33 -18.17 -18.07 -35.41
N GLY A 34 -17.66 -19.22 -35.86
CA GLY A 34 -16.28 -19.37 -36.37
C GLY A 34 -16.04 -18.64 -37.70
N ALA A 35 -17.03 -18.58 -38.59
CA ALA A 35 -16.90 -17.88 -39.86
C ALA A 35 -16.89 -16.34 -39.73
N LEU A 36 -17.53 -15.79 -38.67
CA LEU A 36 -17.51 -14.34 -38.41
C LEU A 36 -16.20 -13.86 -37.83
N VAL A 37 -15.49 -14.67 -37.01
CA VAL A 37 -14.19 -14.31 -36.43
C VAL A 37 -13.09 -14.36 -37.51
N LEU A 38 -13.13 -15.32 -38.44
CA LEU A 38 -12.16 -15.37 -39.55
C LEU A 38 -12.34 -14.21 -40.54
N GLY A 39 -13.56 -13.69 -40.73
CA GLY A 39 -13.83 -12.59 -41.64
C GLY A 39 -13.34 -11.21 -41.11
N VAL A 40 -13.19 -11.05 -39.81
CA VAL A 40 -12.70 -9.79 -39.19
C VAL A 40 -11.17 -9.71 -39.16
N MET A 41 -10.48 -10.87 -39.18
CA MET A 41 -9.00 -10.87 -39.15
C MET A 41 -8.33 -10.61 -40.50
N THR A 42 -9.05 -10.59 -41.63
CA THR A 42 -8.48 -10.39 -42.96
C THR A 42 -8.66 -9.00 -43.54
N PHE A 43 -9.22 -8.03 -42.76
CA PHE A 43 -9.53 -6.69 -43.27
C PHE A 43 -8.75 -5.53 -42.59
N ASN A 44 -7.74 -5.80 -41.78
CA ASN A 44 -6.92 -4.75 -41.16
C ASN A 44 -5.42 -4.95 -41.46
N GLU A 45 -5.03 -4.85 -42.72
CA GLU A 45 -3.67 -4.46 -43.09
C GLU A 45 -3.74 -3.15 -43.90
N ASP A 46 -2.86 -2.24 -43.52
CA ASP A 46 -2.61 -0.90 -44.09
C ASP A 46 -3.38 0.28 -43.48
N GLU A 47 -2.71 0.95 -42.53
CA GLU A 47 -2.40 2.40 -42.59
C GLU A 47 -1.34 2.75 -41.54
N GLN A 48 -0.11 2.93 -41.99
CA GLN A 48 0.97 3.64 -41.31
C GLN A 48 0.71 5.15 -41.41
N GLN A 49 0.69 5.86 -40.29
CA GLN A 49 1.03 7.28 -40.23
C GLN A 49 2.00 7.57 -39.09
N PRO A 50 3.06 8.38 -39.36
CA PRO A 50 4.13 8.65 -38.41
C PRO A 50 3.89 9.96 -37.65
N GLY A 51 4.37 9.98 -36.40
CA GLY A 51 4.68 11.25 -35.75
C GLY A 51 3.98 11.51 -34.42
N GLN A 52 4.68 11.17 -33.35
CA GLN A 52 4.89 12.04 -32.19
C GLN A 52 5.85 11.36 -31.20
N GLU A 53 7.15 11.43 -31.55
CA GLU A 53 8.22 11.37 -30.55
C GLU A 53 8.35 12.77 -29.94
N ALA A 54 8.02 12.92 -28.68
CA ALA A 54 8.62 13.89 -27.73
C ALA A 54 7.84 13.89 -26.43
N ALA A 55 8.29 13.16 -25.44
CA ALA A 55 8.20 13.43 -24.00
C ALA A 55 8.40 12.17 -23.11
N ILE A 56 9.38 11.31 -23.42
CA ILE A 56 9.84 10.29 -22.45
C ILE A 56 11.37 10.26 -22.54
N SER A 57 12.05 11.27 -22.01
CA SER A 57 13.52 11.27 -21.95
C SER A 57 14.07 11.91 -20.67
N GLN A 58 13.51 11.59 -19.51
CA GLN A 58 14.12 11.94 -18.21
C GLN A 58 14.06 10.83 -17.14
N ALA A 59 13.62 9.63 -17.45
CA ALA A 59 13.60 8.51 -16.51
C ALA A 59 14.68 7.44 -16.75
N GLU A 60 15.53 7.59 -17.76
CA GLU A 60 16.50 6.53 -18.15
C GLU A 60 17.95 6.74 -17.67
N ASN A 61 18.26 7.78 -16.90
CA ASN A 61 19.65 8.07 -16.50
C ASN A 61 20.08 7.60 -15.10
N TYR A 62 19.33 6.71 -14.43
CA TYR A 62 19.74 6.13 -13.14
C TYR A 62 20.05 4.62 -13.18
N ALA A 63 20.30 4.05 -14.35
CA ALA A 63 20.47 2.60 -14.50
C ALA A 63 21.86 2.17 -14.96
N GLU A 64 22.93 2.92 -14.71
CA GLU A 64 24.26 2.47 -15.14
C GLU A 64 25.36 2.76 -14.11
N GLU A 65 25.34 2.03 -12.96
CA GLU A 65 26.56 1.72 -12.21
C GLU A 65 26.50 0.29 -11.67
N ALA A 66 27.26 -0.58 -12.35
CA ALA A 66 27.79 -1.87 -11.91
C ALA A 66 26.87 -2.77 -11.06
N SER A 67 25.79 -3.30 -11.63
CA SER A 67 25.13 -4.48 -11.12
C SER A 67 25.92 -5.73 -11.49
N VAL A 68 26.45 -6.44 -10.48
CA VAL A 68 26.88 -7.82 -10.67
C VAL A 68 25.65 -8.61 -11.11
N PRO A 69 25.66 -9.35 -12.22
CA PRO A 69 24.51 -10.10 -12.66
C PRO A 69 24.23 -11.24 -11.68
N VAL A 70 23.32 -11.04 -10.72
CA VAL A 70 22.68 -12.12 -10.01
C VAL A 70 21.81 -12.81 -11.05
N ALA A 71 22.09 -14.07 -11.35
CA ALA A 71 21.37 -14.86 -12.35
C ALA A 71 19.91 -15.02 -11.94
N THR A 72 19.07 -14.07 -12.34
CA THR A 72 17.61 -14.24 -12.29
C THR A 72 17.27 -15.28 -13.34
N LYS A 73 16.86 -16.47 -12.91
CA LYS A 73 16.29 -17.48 -13.78
C LYS A 73 15.04 -16.84 -14.40
N GLU A 74 15.09 -16.54 -15.70
CA GLU A 74 13.93 -15.97 -16.40
C GLU A 74 12.74 -16.92 -16.21
N LEU A 75 11.72 -16.43 -15.49
CA LEU A 75 10.46 -17.15 -15.37
C LEU A 75 9.81 -17.20 -16.75
N LYS A 76 9.62 -18.40 -17.29
CA LYS A 76 8.83 -18.59 -18.51
C LYS A 76 7.41 -18.12 -18.21
N ALA A 77 6.87 -17.25 -19.05
CA ALA A 77 5.47 -16.84 -18.97
C ALA A 77 4.59 -18.13 -18.92
N GLY A 78 3.85 -18.33 -17.80
CA GLY A 78 3.04 -19.52 -17.56
C GLY A 78 3.66 -20.55 -16.60
N GLY A 79 4.66 -20.18 -15.79
CA GLY A 79 5.19 -21.00 -14.70
C GLY A 79 4.13 -21.31 -13.64
N SER A 80 4.27 -22.44 -12.93
CA SER A 80 3.40 -22.76 -11.81
C SER A 80 3.66 -21.83 -10.63
N ILE A 81 2.71 -21.73 -9.69
CA ILE A 81 2.90 -21.00 -8.43
C ILE A 81 4.16 -21.47 -7.71
N ALA A 82 4.45 -22.79 -7.73
CA ALA A 82 5.64 -23.35 -7.13
C ALA A 82 6.93 -22.79 -7.78
N ASP A 83 6.97 -22.67 -9.12
CA ASP A 83 8.14 -22.11 -9.82
C ASP A 83 8.38 -20.63 -9.44
N ILE A 84 7.29 -19.85 -9.27
CA ILE A 84 7.36 -18.47 -8.83
C ILE A 84 7.91 -18.38 -7.40
N VAL A 85 7.38 -19.21 -6.49
CA VAL A 85 7.82 -19.29 -5.10
C VAL A 85 9.28 -19.68 -5.01
N ASP A 86 9.71 -20.73 -5.70
CA ASP A 86 11.11 -21.21 -5.70
C ASP A 86 12.07 -20.13 -6.20
N SER A 87 11.65 -19.36 -7.21
CA SER A 87 12.46 -18.27 -7.78
C SER A 87 12.61 -17.08 -6.86
N LEU A 88 11.54 -16.71 -6.12
CA LEU A 88 11.49 -15.49 -5.31
C LEU A 88 11.82 -15.71 -3.84
N SER A 89 11.64 -16.92 -3.30
CA SER A 89 11.94 -17.22 -1.89
C SER A 89 13.32 -16.75 -1.42
N PRO A 90 14.40 -16.81 -2.24
CA PRO A 90 15.71 -16.30 -1.82
C PRO A 90 15.77 -14.76 -1.63
N ALA A 91 14.79 -14.02 -2.16
CA ALA A 91 14.68 -12.58 -1.97
C ALA A 91 13.73 -12.20 -0.81
N ILE A 92 13.06 -13.19 -0.21
CA ILE A 92 12.09 -12.98 0.87
C ILE A 92 12.73 -13.43 2.19
N ILE A 93 12.74 -12.54 3.17
CA ILE A 93 13.46 -12.71 4.43
C ILE A 93 12.51 -12.57 5.62
N GLY A 94 12.90 -13.19 6.73
CA GLY A 94 12.28 -12.96 8.03
C GLY A 94 12.91 -11.76 8.73
N ILE A 95 12.09 -11.03 9.49
CA ILE A 95 12.54 -9.91 10.31
C ILE A 95 12.11 -10.15 11.75
N THR A 96 13.06 -10.02 12.66
CA THR A 96 12.83 -10.08 14.10
C THR A 96 13.12 -8.72 14.71
N ASN A 97 12.12 -8.14 15.36
CA ASN A 97 12.21 -6.90 16.13
C ASN A 97 12.70 -7.24 17.54
N MET A 98 13.88 -6.72 17.91
CA MET A 98 14.51 -6.93 19.19
C MET A 98 14.34 -5.68 20.06
N GLN A 99 13.74 -5.85 21.26
CA GLN A 99 13.53 -4.76 22.23
C GLN A 99 14.16 -5.11 23.58
N GLN A 100 14.51 -4.09 24.36
CA GLN A 100 14.93 -4.30 25.73
C GLN A 100 13.72 -4.50 26.64
N SER A 101 13.72 -5.60 27.37
CA SER A 101 12.78 -5.84 28.46
C SER A 101 13.50 -5.61 29.79
N SER A 102 12.97 -4.73 30.65
CA SER A 102 13.37 -4.64 32.04
C SER A 102 12.48 -5.57 32.86
N SER A 103 13.01 -6.70 33.32
CA SER A 103 12.32 -7.51 34.32
C SER A 103 12.39 -6.80 35.67
N PHE A 104 11.26 -6.74 36.38
CA PHE A 104 11.20 -6.13 37.72
C PHE A 104 12.02 -6.91 38.78
N PHE A 105 12.48 -8.12 38.42
CA PHE A 105 13.19 -9.04 39.29
C PHE A 105 14.63 -9.33 38.88
N ASP A 106 15.09 -8.77 37.75
CA ASP A 106 16.45 -8.99 37.24
C ASP A 106 17.14 -7.65 37.01
N GLU A 107 18.32 -7.44 37.57
CA GLU A 107 19.10 -6.22 37.40
C GLU A 107 19.76 -6.12 35.99
N GLY A 108 19.45 -7.09 35.10
CA GLY A 108 19.92 -7.15 33.72
C GLY A 108 18.88 -6.66 32.73
N MET A 109 19.28 -5.80 31.77
CA MET A 109 18.51 -5.53 30.58
C MET A 109 18.70 -6.70 29.61
N GLU A 110 17.67 -7.54 29.43
CA GLU A 110 17.68 -8.58 28.41
C GLU A 110 17.04 -8.08 27.12
N THR A 111 17.67 -8.41 25.98
CA THR A 111 17.11 -8.17 24.67
C THR A 111 16.16 -9.32 24.34
N VAL A 112 14.88 -9.00 24.18
CA VAL A 112 13.82 -9.99 23.88
C VAL A 112 13.23 -9.73 22.50
N GLU A 113 12.74 -10.81 21.88
CA GLU A 113 11.98 -10.73 20.65
C GLU A 113 10.60 -10.11 20.94
N ALA A 114 10.31 -8.97 20.34
CA ALA A 114 9.07 -8.23 20.53
C ALA A 114 8.05 -8.42 19.40
N GLY A 115 8.50 -8.88 18.25
CA GLY A 115 7.65 -9.14 17.09
C GLY A 115 8.43 -9.66 15.89
N THR A 116 7.70 -10.31 15.00
CA THR A 116 8.25 -10.85 13.75
C THR A 116 7.43 -10.40 12.55
N GLY A 117 8.08 -10.37 11.41
CA GLY A 117 7.47 -10.08 10.11
C GLY A 117 8.35 -10.55 8.97
N SER A 118 8.02 -10.08 7.79
CA SER A 118 8.75 -10.41 6.56
C SER A 118 9.33 -9.15 5.91
N GLY A 119 10.24 -9.36 4.97
CA GLY A 119 10.78 -8.29 4.12
C GLY A 119 11.17 -8.81 2.75
N VAL A 120 11.41 -7.88 1.84
CA VAL A 120 11.75 -8.14 0.44
C VAL A 120 13.06 -7.45 0.10
N ILE A 121 14.06 -8.20 -0.35
CA ILE A 121 15.31 -7.66 -0.89
C ILE A 121 15.01 -7.11 -2.29
N PHE A 122 15.12 -5.79 -2.48
CA PHE A 122 14.72 -5.12 -3.72
C PHE A 122 15.88 -4.47 -4.48
N LYS A 123 17.02 -4.28 -3.82
CA LYS A 123 18.19 -3.63 -4.43
C LYS A 123 19.48 -4.14 -3.80
N GLN A 124 20.53 -4.24 -4.60
CA GLN A 124 21.88 -4.46 -4.16
C GLN A 124 22.80 -3.39 -4.77
N SER A 125 23.72 -2.87 -3.98
CA SER A 125 24.72 -1.90 -4.43
C SER A 125 26.04 -2.16 -3.71
N GLY A 126 27.04 -2.62 -4.43
CA GLY A 126 28.33 -2.96 -3.85
C GLY A 126 28.20 -4.07 -2.80
N LYS A 127 28.57 -3.73 -1.55
CA LYS A 127 28.52 -4.66 -0.40
C LYS A 127 27.19 -4.59 0.36
N ASP A 128 26.28 -3.72 -0.05
CA ASP A 128 25.04 -3.47 0.65
C ASP A 128 23.86 -4.10 -0.13
N ALA A 129 22.92 -4.68 0.60
CA ALA A 129 21.62 -5.06 0.08
C ALA A 129 20.52 -4.35 0.87
N PHE A 130 19.48 -3.90 0.18
CA PHE A 130 18.39 -3.12 0.74
C PHE A 130 17.10 -3.93 0.74
N ILE A 131 16.39 -3.81 1.85
CA ILE A 131 15.17 -4.56 2.16
C ILE A 131 14.04 -3.57 2.36
N ILE A 132 12.86 -3.85 1.78
CA ILE A 132 11.61 -3.20 2.11
C ILE A 132 10.86 -4.08 3.10
N THR A 133 10.26 -3.45 4.12
CA THR A 133 9.34 -4.07 5.08
C THR A 133 8.30 -3.05 5.55
N ASN A 134 7.40 -3.43 6.45
CA ASN A 134 6.50 -2.47 7.09
C ASN A 134 7.17 -1.75 8.26
N ASN A 135 6.79 -0.49 8.47
CA ASN A 135 7.22 0.30 9.63
C ASN A 135 6.81 -0.38 10.95
N HIS A 136 5.56 -0.84 11.05
CA HIS A 136 5.07 -1.47 12.28
C HIS A 136 5.82 -2.75 12.68
N VAL A 137 6.46 -3.45 11.72
CA VAL A 137 7.30 -4.64 11.98
C VAL A 137 8.52 -4.29 12.79
N ILE A 138 9.10 -3.09 12.56
CA ILE A 138 10.35 -2.67 13.19
C ILE A 138 10.17 -1.51 14.17
N GLU A 139 8.94 -1.05 14.39
CA GLU A 139 8.64 0.07 15.28
C GLU A 139 9.10 -0.23 16.71
N GLY A 140 9.84 0.72 17.33
CA GLY A 140 10.38 0.59 18.67
C GLY A 140 11.55 -0.39 18.82
N SER A 141 12.09 -0.95 17.72
CA SER A 141 13.24 -1.84 17.79
C SER A 141 14.49 -1.13 18.26
N GLN A 142 15.27 -1.80 19.10
CA GLN A 142 16.64 -1.40 19.45
C GLN A 142 17.67 -2.08 18.56
N ALA A 143 17.36 -3.30 18.09
CA ALA A 143 18.13 -4.01 17.10
C ALA A 143 17.16 -4.75 16.16
N ILE A 144 17.56 -4.90 14.91
CA ILE A 144 16.81 -5.60 13.89
C ILE A 144 17.65 -6.77 13.41
N GLU A 145 17.11 -7.98 13.54
CA GLU A 145 17.72 -9.20 13.02
C GLU A 145 16.96 -9.66 11.78
N VAL A 146 17.70 -9.97 10.72
CA VAL A 146 17.17 -10.51 9.47
C VAL A 146 17.58 -11.96 9.32
N THR A 147 16.62 -12.84 9.09
CA THR A 147 16.85 -14.24 8.79
C THR A 147 16.76 -14.44 7.27
N LEU A 148 17.88 -14.76 6.64
CA LEU A 148 17.98 -15.04 5.20
C LEU A 148 17.37 -16.40 4.85
N HIS A 149 17.15 -16.63 3.54
CA HIS A 149 16.61 -17.88 3.01
C HIS A 149 17.38 -19.16 3.44
N ASN A 150 18.67 -19.08 3.67
CA ASN A 150 19.50 -20.20 4.13
C ASN A 150 19.47 -20.38 5.66
N GLY A 151 18.64 -19.63 6.40
CA GLY A 151 18.55 -19.64 7.86
C GLY A 151 19.63 -18.82 8.58
N GLU A 152 20.52 -18.17 7.82
CA GLU A 152 21.54 -17.30 8.43
C GLU A 152 20.90 -16.03 8.98
N LYS A 153 21.27 -15.67 10.20
CA LYS A 153 20.85 -14.47 10.88
C LYS A 153 21.89 -13.37 10.73
N VAL A 154 21.46 -12.22 10.26
CA VAL A 154 22.32 -11.04 10.06
C VAL A 154 21.70 -9.81 10.71
N SER A 155 22.53 -8.91 11.24
CA SER A 155 22.06 -7.62 11.76
C SER A 155 21.72 -6.70 10.60
N ALA A 156 20.62 -5.95 10.75
CA ALA A 156 20.19 -4.95 9.78
C ALA A 156 20.30 -3.54 10.36
N GLU A 157 20.71 -2.60 9.50
CA GLU A 157 20.71 -1.17 9.78
C GLU A 157 19.42 -0.55 9.24
N LEU A 158 18.77 0.29 10.05
CA LEU A 158 17.61 1.06 9.61
C LEU A 158 18.07 2.26 8.78
N ILE A 159 17.66 2.31 7.51
CA ILE A 159 17.93 3.46 6.64
C ILE A 159 16.89 4.56 6.86
N GLY A 160 15.63 4.19 6.98
CA GLY A 160 14.55 5.12 7.28
C GLY A 160 13.19 4.48 7.30
N THR A 161 12.20 5.21 7.82
CA THR A 161 10.81 4.77 7.92
C THR A 161 9.84 5.84 7.47
N ASP A 162 8.67 5.42 7.08
CA ASP A 162 7.51 6.25 6.86
C ASP A 162 6.26 5.65 7.55
N PRO A 163 5.91 6.13 8.74
CA PRO A 163 4.76 5.63 9.49
C PRO A 163 3.42 5.82 8.78
N LEU A 164 3.30 6.82 7.88
CA LEU A 164 2.04 7.09 7.17
C LEU A 164 1.75 6.05 6.10
N THR A 165 2.75 5.61 5.34
CA THR A 165 2.60 4.53 4.35
C THR A 165 2.90 3.15 4.91
N ASP A 166 3.33 3.09 6.18
CA ASP A 166 3.74 1.86 6.86
C ASP A 166 4.90 1.13 6.15
N ILE A 167 5.85 1.89 5.58
CA ILE A 167 7.04 1.36 4.88
C ILE A 167 8.32 1.70 5.64
N ALA A 168 9.24 0.75 5.67
CA ALA A 168 10.60 0.92 6.16
C ALA A 168 11.61 0.34 5.17
N VAL A 169 12.82 0.93 5.14
CA VAL A 169 13.97 0.43 4.37
C VAL A 169 15.09 0.06 5.34
N LEU A 170 15.56 -1.17 5.21
CA LEU A 170 16.69 -1.70 5.96
C LEU A 170 17.86 -1.97 5.03
N LYS A 171 19.07 -2.05 5.61
CA LYS A 171 20.31 -2.40 4.92
C LYS A 171 21.00 -3.56 5.63
N ILE A 172 21.50 -4.52 4.86
CA ILE A 172 22.33 -5.64 5.32
C ILE A 172 23.58 -5.79 4.45
N ASP A 173 24.56 -6.58 4.90
CA ASP A 173 25.66 -7.04 4.06
C ASP A 173 25.13 -7.98 2.96
N SER A 174 25.52 -7.72 1.72
CA SER A 174 25.01 -8.46 0.55
C SER A 174 25.68 -9.83 0.32
N LYS A 175 26.67 -10.22 1.12
CA LYS A 175 27.52 -11.40 0.90
C LYS A 175 26.74 -12.69 0.64
N ASN A 176 25.62 -12.89 1.35
CA ASN A 176 24.81 -14.11 1.27
C ASN A 176 23.44 -13.89 0.59
N VAL A 177 23.25 -12.71 -0.01
CA VAL A 177 22.06 -12.43 -0.82
C VAL A 177 22.15 -13.20 -2.14
N LYS A 178 21.09 -13.97 -2.45
CA LYS A 178 21.04 -14.86 -3.62
C LYS A 178 20.10 -14.39 -4.71
N ALA A 179 19.13 -13.54 -4.37
CA ALA A 179 18.16 -13.00 -5.32
C ALA A 179 17.69 -11.60 -4.89
N ILE A 180 17.19 -10.87 -5.86
CA ILE A 180 16.58 -9.55 -5.71
C ILE A 180 15.20 -9.64 -6.36
N ALA A 181 14.16 -9.21 -5.67
CA ALA A 181 12.81 -9.21 -6.20
C ALA A 181 12.61 -8.04 -7.18
N LYS A 182 11.98 -8.34 -8.31
CA LYS A 182 11.56 -7.32 -9.28
C LYS A 182 10.20 -6.75 -8.88
N PHE A 183 10.08 -5.43 -8.88
CA PHE A 183 8.80 -4.73 -8.64
C PHE A 183 8.09 -4.48 -9.97
N GLY A 184 6.78 -4.83 -10.00
CA GLY A 184 5.88 -4.58 -11.12
C GLY A 184 5.15 -3.26 -10.97
N ASP A 185 4.37 -2.90 -11.99
CA ASP A 185 3.58 -1.67 -12.03
C ASP A 185 2.16 -1.90 -11.50
N SER A 186 1.90 -1.47 -10.25
CA SER A 186 0.60 -1.65 -9.59
C SER A 186 -0.54 -0.86 -10.24
N SER A 187 -0.25 0.18 -11.04
CA SER A 187 -1.28 0.96 -11.73
C SER A 187 -1.98 0.15 -12.84
N LYS A 188 -1.29 -0.84 -13.41
CA LYS A 188 -1.81 -1.71 -14.48
C LYS A 188 -2.65 -2.88 -14.00
N LEU A 189 -2.72 -3.12 -12.69
CA LEU A 189 -3.48 -4.21 -12.11
C LEU A 189 -4.97 -4.09 -12.40
N ARG A 190 -5.63 -5.23 -12.53
CA ARG A 190 -7.08 -5.34 -12.69
C ARG A 190 -7.65 -6.21 -11.56
N THR A 191 -8.81 -5.83 -11.08
CA THR A 191 -9.58 -6.67 -10.16
C THR A 191 -9.85 -8.04 -10.79
N GLY A 192 -9.64 -9.12 -10.03
CA GLY A 192 -9.77 -10.50 -10.50
C GLY A 192 -8.44 -11.14 -10.94
N GLU A 193 -7.33 -10.42 -11.03
CA GLU A 193 -6.02 -11.01 -11.33
C GLU A 193 -5.51 -11.85 -10.16
N ASN A 194 -4.98 -13.05 -10.47
CA ASN A 194 -4.42 -13.95 -9.47
C ASN A 194 -3.16 -13.35 -8.84
N VAL A 195 -3.05 -13.51 -7.53
CA VAL A 195 -1.90 -13.05 -6.73
C VAL A 195 -1.49 -14.07 -5.69
N ILE A 196 -0.24 -13.97 -5.26
CA ILE A 196 0.37 -14.82 -4.23
C ILE A 196 0.94 -13.89 -3.17
N ALA A 197 0.61 -14.13 -1.90
CA ALA A 197 1.28 -13.49 -0.79
C ALA A 197 2.29 -14.47 -0.18
N ILE A 198 3.51 -14.02 0.05
CA ILE A 198 4.58 -14.83 0.64
C ILE A 198 5.09 -14.12 1.90
N GLY A 199 5.35 -14.93 2.94
CA GLY A 199 5.97 -14.46 4.17
C GLY A 199 6.96 -15.47 4.73
N ASN A 200 7.84 -14.99 5.62
CA ASN A 200 8.81 -15.81 6.34
C ASN A 200 8.75 -15.48 7.86
N PRO A 201 7.63 -15.82 8.53
CA PRO A 201 7.30 -15.25 9.83
C PRO A 201 8.15 -15.72 11.02
N LEU A 202 8.70 -16.96 10.98
CA LEU A 202 9.30 -17.59 12.15
C LEU A 202 10.60 -18.35 11.81
N GLY A 203 11.38 -17.87 10.85
CA GLY A 203 12.60 -18.54 10.45
C GLY A 203 12.34 -19.93 9.85
N LEU A 204 13.10 -20.94 10.25
CA LEU A 204 13.07 -22.27 9.62
C LEU A 204 11.78 -23.07 9.87
N ASP A 205 11.04 -22.80 10.95
CA ASP A 205 9.87 -23.60 11.36
C ASP A 205 8.63 -23.35 10.50
N LEU A 206 8.45 -22.13 9.99
CA LEU A 206 7.35 -21.75 9.08
C LEU A 206 7.87 -21.03 7.82
N TYR A 207 9.03 -21.44 7.37
CA TYR A 207 9.70 -20.90 6.18
C TYR A 207 8.78 -20.90 4.96
N SER A 208 8.72 -19.75 4.26
CA SER A 208 7.94 -19.59 3.02
C SER A 208 6.45 -19.94 3.15
N THR A 209 5.76 -19.33 4.12
CA THR A 209 4.29 -19.39 4.14
C THR A 209 3.74 -18.70 2.89
N VAL A 210 2.99 -19.47 2.08
CA VAL A 210 2.43 -19.02 0.80
C VAL A 210 0.92 -19.06 0.86
N THR A 211 0.27 -17.97 0.50
CA THR A 211 -1.18 -17.92 0.30
C THR A 211 -1.51 -17.40 -1.09
N GLN A 212 -2.62 -17.85 -1.66
CA GLN A 212 -3.08 -17.45 -2.99
C GLN A 212 -4.45 -16.79 -2.90
N GLY A 213 -4.70 -15.85 -3.78
CA GLY A 213 -5.98 -15.18 -3.95
C GLY A 213 -6.01 -14.37 -5.24
N ILE A 214 -6.84 -13.33 -5.26
CA ILE A 214 -6.98 -12.39 -6.36
C ILE A 214 -6.85 -10.95 -5.86
N ILE A 215 -6.66 -10.00 -6.75
CA ILE A 215 -6.92 -8.59 -6.49
C ILE A 215 -8.44 -8.41 -6.35
N SER A 216 -8.93 -8.22 -5.12
CA SER A 216 -10.35 -8.00 -4.83
C SER A 216 -10.77 -6.54 -5.03
N GLY A 217 -9.82 -5.61 -5.00
CA GLY A 217 -10.04 -4.19 -5.24
C GLY A 217 -8.72 -3.42 -5.32
N LYS A 218 -8.73 -2.29 -6.00
CA LYS A 218 -7.61 -1.36 -6.09
C LYS A 218 -8.08 0.07 -5.79
N ASP A 219 -7.15 0.97 -5.56
CA ASP A 219 -7.41 2.38 -5.28
C ASP A 219 -8.37 2.57 -4.08
N ARG A 220 -8.26 1.70 -3.06
CA ARG A 220 -9.05 1.82 -1.83
C ARG A 220 -8.29 2.65 -0.82
N THR A 221 -8.96 3.68 -0.28
CA THR A 221 -8.41 4.44 0.84
C THR A 221 -8.97 3.90 2.15
N ILE A 222 -8.10 3.44 3.04
CA ILE A 222 -8.49 2.93 4.35
C ILE A 222 -7.83 3.77 5.44
N ASN A 223 -8.66 4.24 6.38
CA ASN A 223 -8.17 5.01 7.51
C ASN A 223 -7.43 4.11 8.49
N THR A 224 -6.18 4.41 8.73
CA THR A 224 -5.33 3.73 9.72
C THR A 224 -4.81 4.73 10.75
N ASN A 225 -4.68 4.30 11.99
CA ASN A 225 -4.05 5.09 13.04
C ASN A 225 -2.54 4.85 13.02
N THR A 226 -1.80 5.95 12.91
CA THR A 226 -0.33 5.93 12.93
C THR A 226 0.18 6.76 14.10
N SER A 227 1.47 6.67 14.40
CA SER A 227 2.13 7.56 15.38
C SER A 227 2.02 9.05 15.00
N GLU A 228 1.73 9.37 13.74
CA GLU A 228 1.50 10.73 13.23
C GLU A 228 0.01 11.09 13.09
N GLY A 229 -0.90 10.28 13.64
CA GLY A 229 -2.35 10.47 13.61
C GLY A 229 -3.05 9.58 12.59
N THR A 230 -4.37 9.79 12.41
CA THR A 230 -5.17 9.04 11.44
C THR A 230 -4.80 9.44 10.02
N TRP A 231 -4.57 8.43 9.17
CA TRP A 231 -4.18 8.60 7.78
C TRP A 231 -4.99 7.69 6.85
N GLY A 232 -5.39 8.22 5.70
CA GLY A 232 -6.00 7.45 4.61
C GLY A 232 -4.92 6.79 3.75
N LEU A 233 -4.61 5.52 4.01
CA LEU A 233 -3.64 4.75 3.24
C LEU A 233 -4.29 4.18 1.98
N ASN A 234 -3.66 4.43 0.81
CA ASN A 234 -4.04 3.78 -0.44
C ASN A 234 -3.57 2.33 -0.45
N VAL A 235 -4.47 1.39 -0.77
CA VAL A 235 -4.17 -0.04 -0.70
C VAL A 235 -4.79 -0.84 -1.84
N LEU A 236 -4.12 -1.94 -2.18
CA LEU A 236 -4.69 -3.08 -2.89
C LEU A 236 -5.43 -3.95 -1.88
N GLN A 237 -6.62 -4.42 -2.24
CA GLN A 237 -7.35 -5.43 -1.49
C GLN A 237 -7.18 -6.79 -2.15
N THR A 238 -6.99 -7.84 -1.34
CA THR A 238 -6.89 -9.24 -1.79
C THR A 238 -7.64 -10.16 -0.83
N ASP A 239 -8.07 -11.30 -1.31
CA ASP A 239 -8.58 -12.42 -0.52
C ASP A 239 -7.51 -13.48 -0.23
N ALA A 240 -6.28 -13.31 -0.74
CA ALA A 240 -5.13 -14.04 -0.24
C ALA A 240 -5.00 -13.81 1.27
N ALA A 241 -4.88 -14.88 2.06
CA ALA A 241 -4.84 -14.75 3.51
C ALA A 241 -3.60 -13.96 3.97
N ILE A 242 -3.82 -12.79 4.55
CA ILE A 242 -2.80 -11.95 5.18
C ILE A 242 -2.91 -12.15 6.69
N ASN A 243 -1.85 -12.71 7.29
CA ASN A 243 -1.79 -13.10 8.70
C ASN A 243 -0.50 -12.59 9.35
N PRO A 244 -0.41 -12.58 10.70
CA PRO A 244 0.85 -12.31 11.38
C PRO A 244 1.98 -13.14 10.78
N GLY A 245 3.06 -12.45 10.39
CA GLY A 245 4.23 -13.05 9.78
C GLY A 245 4.38 -12.83 8.28
N ASN A 246 3.32 -12.65 7.47
CA ASN A 246 3.50 -12.23 6.09
C ASN A 246 3.41 -10.69 5.90
N SER A 247 3.17 -9.94 6.97
CA SER A 247 3.28 -8.48 6.99
C SER A 247 4.70 -8.04 6.66
N GLY A 248 4.86 -7.10 5.75
CA GLY A 248 6.15 -6.67 5.19
C GLY A 248 6.67 -7.54 4.05
N GLY A 249 6.10 -8.73 3.85
CA GLY A 249 6.36 -9.59 2.70
C GLY A 249 5.62 -9.14 1.43
N PRO A 250 5.97 -9.71 0.27
CA PRO A 250 5.43 -9.30 -1.01
C PRO A 250 4.03 -9.87 -1.29
N LEU A 251 3.20 -9.08 -1.98
CA LEU A 251 2.12 -9.54 -2.84
C LEU A 251 2.65 -9.59 -4.27
N ILE A 252 2.49 -10.74 -4.96
CA ILE A 252 3.18 -11.08 -6.20
C ILE A 252 2.15 -11.43 -7.28
N ASN A 253 2.37 -10.96 -8.52
CA ASN A 253 1.57 -11.34 -9.67
C ASN A 253 2.05 -12.69 -10.29
N MET A 254 1.30 -13.22 -11.25
CA MET A 254 1.65 -14.49 -11.92
C MET A 254 2.85 -14.39 -12.88
N SER A 255 3.46 -13.21 -13.03
CA SER A 255 4.74 -13.01 -13.70
C SER A 255 5.94 -13.02 -12.74
N GLY A 256 5.71 -13.22 -11.42
CA GLY A 256 6.75 -13.19 -10.40
C GLY A 256 7.21 -11.77 -10.03
N GLU A 257 6.40 -10.76 -10.28
CA GLU A 257 6.72 -9.38 -9.92
C GLU A 257 5.99 -8.98 -8.65
N VAL A 258 6.67 -8.26 -7.75
CA VAL A 258 6.08 -7.69 -6.53
C VAL A 258 5.18 -6.51 -6.91
N ILE A 259 3.90 -6.65 -6.66
CA ILE A 259 2.86 -5.64 -6.96
C ILE A 259 2.38 -4.88 -5.73
N GLY A 260 2.82 -5.30 -4.54
CA GLY A 260 2.54 -4.63 -3.27
C GLY A 260 3.28 -5.26 -2.11
N ILE A 261 3.25 -4.58 -0.97
CA ILE A 261 3.77 -5.06 0.32
C ILE A 261 2.59 -5.30 1.26
N ASN A 262 2.44 -6.54 1.72
CA ASN A 262 1.36 -6.97 2.60
C ASN A 262 1.40 -6.20 3.93
N THR A 263 0.24 -5.77 4.45
CA THR A 263 0.16 -5.10 5.75
C THR A 263 -1.04 -5.56 6.55
N LEU A 264 -0.81 -5.92 7.82
CA LEU A 264 -1.84 -6.29 8.80
C LEU A 264 -2.36 -5.10 9.61
N LYS A 265 -1.69 -3.94 9.53
CA LYS A 265 -2.08 -2.75 10.31
C LYS A 265 -3.53 -2.31 10.07
N ILE A 266 -4.11 -2.73 8.95
CA ILE A 266 -5.44 -2.36 8.48
C ILE A 266 -6.48 -3.46 8.76
N GLY A 267 -6.05 -4.65 9.19
CA GLY A 267 -6.95 -5.79 9.44
C GLY A 267 -7.97 -5.48 10.53
N GLN A 268 -9.27 -5.58 10.21
CA GLN A 268 -10.30 -5.61 11.24
C GLN A 268 -10.32 -7.00 11.85
N THR A 269 -10.11 -7.10 13.16
CA THR A 269 -10.22 -8.35 13.91
C THR A 269 -11.58 -9.00 13.67
N GLY A 270 -11.60 -10.21 13.12
CA GLY A 270 -12.82 -11.02 12.93
C GLY A 270 -13.44 -10.95 11.52
N VAL A 271 -12.82 -10.29 10.55
CA VAL A 271 -13.25 -10.34 9.15
C VAL A 271 -12.27 -11.21 8.36
N GLU A 272 -12.68 -12.42 8.01
CA GLU A 272 -11.90 -13.33 7.17
C GLU A 272 -12.04 -12.98 5.67
N GLY A 273 -10.99 -13.25 4.87
CA GLY A 273 -11.02 -13.05 3.43
C GLY A 273 -10.83 -11.61 2.96
N ILE A 274 -10.38 -10.71 3.84
CA ILE A 274 -10.00 -9.34 3.47
C ILE A 274 -8.56 -9.08 3.91
N GLY A 275 -7.64 -9.06 2.95
CA GLY A 275 -6.25 -8.68 3.11
C GLY A 275 -5.93 -7.37 2.38
N PHE A 276 -4.86 -6.71 2.80
CA PHE A 276 -4.42 -5.45 2.20
C PHE A 276 -2.91 -5.45 1.92
N ALA A 277 -2.53 -4.73 0.86
CA ALA A 277 -1.13 -4.48 0.54
C ALA A 277 -0.95 -3.03 0.07
N VAL A 278 0.17 -2.42 0.45
CA VAL A 278 0.58 -1.10 -0.08
C VAL A 278 1.02 -1.28 -1.54
N PRO A 279 0.48 -0.52 -2.51
CA PRO A 279 0.80 -0.69 -3.93
C PRO A 279 2.29 -0.52 -4.23
N SER A 280 2.85 -1.31 -5.15
CA SER A 280 4.28 -1.29 -5.49
C SER A 280 4.77 0.08 -5.94
N ASN A 281 3.98 0.85 -6.69
CA ASN A 281 4.37 2.18 -7.15
C ASN A 281 4.56 3.14 -5.95
N ASP A 282 3.64 3.10 -4.98
CA ASP A 282 3.72 3.91 -3.75
C ASP A 282 4.92 3.47 -2.90
N VAL A 283 5.13 2.15 -2.77
CA VAL A 283 6.28 1.56 -2.06
C VAL A 283 7.60 2.04 -2.65
N MET A 284 7.77 1.95 -3.97
CA MET A 284 9.03 2.33 -4.64
C MET A 284 9.30 3.82 -4.57
N GLN A 285 8.26 4.66 -4.63
CA GLN A 285 8.39 6.11 -4.43
C GLN A 285 8.88 6.44 -3.02
N VAL A 286 8.30 5.82 -2.00
CA VAL A 286 8.70 5.99 -0.59
C VAL A 286 10.11 5.46 -0.37
N ALA A 287 10.41 4.23 -0.82
CA ALA A 287 11.72 3.61 -0.67
C ALA A 287 12.83 4.43 -1.33
N GLY A 288 12.58 5.05 -2.49
CA GLY A 288 13.50 5.97 -3.15
C GLY A 288 13.88 7.14 -2.26
N GLN A 289 12.90 7.83 -1.68
CA GLN A 289 13.15 8.96 -0.77
C GLN A 289 13.86 8.51 0.52
N LEU A 290 13.50 7.36 1.08
CA LEU A 290 14.16 6.81 2.27
C LEU A 290 15.63 6.49 1.98
N LEU A 291 15.97 5.94 0.81
CA LEU A 291 17.36 5.69 0.41
C LEU A 291 18.18 6.97 0.23
N GLU A 292 17.57 8.04 -0.29
CA GLU A 292 18.25 9.29 -0.56
C GLU A 292 18.46 10.16 0.69
N THR A 293 17.44 10.26 1.54
CA THR A 293 17.40 11.26 2.63
C THR A 293 17.12 10.66 4.01
N GLY A 294 16.85 9.35 4.11
CA GLY A 294 16.46 8.67 5.36
C GLY A 294 15.02 8.96 5.80
N LYS A 295 14.29 9.80 5.08
CA LYS A 295 12.92 10.21 5.43
C LYS A 295 12.11 10.60 4.22
N VAL A 296 10.78 10.47 4.34
CA VAL A 296 9.85 10.94 3.30
C VAL A 296 9.53 12.41 3.53
N GLN A 297 9.85 13.24 2.55
CA GLN A 297 9.54 14.66 2.59
C GLN A 297 8.13 14.90 2.03
N ARG A 298 7.30 15.59 2.82
CA ARG A 298 5.93 15.94 2.43
C ARG A 298 5.70 17.44 2.53
N PRO A 299 4.84 17.99 1.65
CA PRO A 299 4.39 19.37 1.77
C PRO A 299 3.77 19.61 3.15
N PHE A 300 4.26 20.60 3.86
CA PHE A 300 3.86 20.92 5.21
C PHE A 300 3.07 22.23 5.25
N LEU A 301 1.88 22.19 5.84
CA LEU A 301 1.03 23.35 6.09
C LEU A 301 1.22 23.92 7.50
N GLY A 302 1.44 23.04 8.48
CA GLY A 302 1.70 23.41 9.86
C GLY A 302 0.47 23.70 10.69
N VAL A 303 -0.55 22.85 10.59
CA VAL A 303 -1.81 22.94 11.34
C VAL A 303 -2.14 21.63 12.04
N GLY A 304 -2.64 21.71 13.27
CA GLY A 304 -3.35 20.62 13.92
C GLY A 304 -4.83 20.67 13.51
N LEU A 305 -5.43 19.51 13.22
CA LEU A 305 -6.69 19.40 12.51
C LEU A 305 -7.72 18.56 13.29
N ARG A 306 -9.00 18.91 13.15
CA ARG A 306 -10.16 18.15 13.61
C ARG A 306 -11.27 18.23 12.56
N ASP A 307 -12.03 17.16 12.36
CA ASP A 307 -13.15 17.19 11.42
C ASP A 307 -14.34 17.96 11.99
N VAL A 308 -15.02 18.74 11.16
CA VAL A 308 -16.28 19.42 11.54
C VAL A 308 -17.30 18.42 12.06
N SER A 309 -17.38 17.23 11.46
CA SER A 309 -18.29 16.15 11.82
C SER A 309 -18.11 15.59 13.25
N GLU A 310 -16.97 15.88 13.90
CA GLU A 310 -16.72 15.46 15.29
C GLU A 310 -17.51 16.30 16.32
N PHE A 311 -18.09 17.41 15.89
CA PHE A 311 -18.74 18.36 16.78
C PHE A 311 -20.22 18.56 16.41
N PRO A 312 -21.13 18.67 17.40
CA PRO A 312 -22.51 19.02 17.15
C PRO A 312 -22.63 20.43 16.51
N GLN A 313 -23.50 20.58 15.52
CA GLN A 313 -23.65 21.83 14.75
C GLN A 313 -23.94 23.07 15.63
N TYR A 314 -24.72 22.92 16.71
CA TYR A 314 -25.00 24.02 17.62
C TYR A 314 -23.72 24.55 18.30
N GLN A 315 -22.77 23.67 18.67
CA GLN A 315 -21.47 24.07 19.25
C GLN A 315 -20.62 24.84 18.26
N LEU A 316 -20.65 24.45 16.98
CA LEU A 316 -19.93 25.15 15.94
C LEU A 316 -20.48 26.53 15.67
N GLN A 317 -21.81 26.70 15.77
CA GLN A 317 -22.46 28.00 15.64
C GLN A 317 -22.15 28.90 16.82
N GLU A 318 -22.29 28.41 18.05
CA GLU A 318 -22.08 29.18 19.29
C GLU A 318 -20.60 29.56 19.50
N ASN A 319 -19.69 28.59 19.34
CA ASN A 319 -18.28 28.79 19.72
C ASN A 319 -17.43 29.42 18.63
N ILE A 320 -17.72 29.15 17.34
CA ILE A 320 -16.91 29.64 16.22
C ILE A 320 -17.71 30.43 15.18
N GLY A 321 -19.02 30.53 15.35
CA GLY A 321 -19.88 31.28 14.45
C GLY A 321 -20.04 30.67 13.07
N LEU A 322 -19.79 29.35 12.90
CA LEU A 322 -19.84 28.67 11.61
C LEU A 322 -21.26 28.68 11.04
N PRO A 323 -21.49 29.08 9.77
CA PRO A 323 -22.81 29.06 9.15
C PRO A 323 -23.42 27.65 9.16
N GLU A 324 -24.73 27.55 9.40
CA GLU A 324 -25.48 26.29 9.48
C GLU A 324 -25.30 25.40 8.22
N LYS A 325 -25.17 26.03 7.07
CA LYS A 325 -24.96 25.36 5.78
C LYS A 325 -23.58 24.66 5.64
N VAL A 326 -22.64 24.93 6.55
CA VAL A 326 -21.29 24.33 6.53
C VAL A 326 -21.30 23.16 7.50
N THR A 327 -21.54 21.97 6.97
CA THR A 327 -21.64 20.72 7.76
C THR A 327 -20.41 19.81 7.59
N GLU A 328 -19.53 20.14 6.64
CA GLU A 328 -18.31 19.41 6.33
C GLU A 328 -17.12 20.37 6.26
N GLY A 329 -15.92 19.86 6.48
CA GLY A 329 -14.69 20.65 6.49
C GLY A 329 -13.79 20.31 7.65
N VAL A 330 -12.66 21.01 7.76
CA VAL A 330 -11.60 20.75 8.74
C VAL A 330 -11.32 21.98 9.57
N ILE A 331 -11.49 21.85 10.89
CA ILE A 331 -11.23 22.88 11.88
C ILE A 331 -9.72 22.91 12.19
N ILE A 332 -9.10 24.08 12.15
CA ILE A 332 -7.74 24.29 12.63
C ILE A 332 -7.78 24.32 14.17
N ALA A 333 -7.30 23.25 14.79
CA ALA A 333 -7.19 23.14 16.25
C ALA A 333 -5.96 23.89 16.80
N SER A 334 -4.89 23.94 16.03
CA SER A 334 -3.65 24.68 16.35
C SER A 334 -2.91 25.08 15.09
N VAL A 335 -2.07 26.11 15.19
CA VAL A 335 -1.15 26.53 14.12
C VAL A 335 0.25 26.50 14.69
N SER A 336 1.16 25.79 14.00
CA SER A 336 2.56 25.68 14.42
C SER A 336 3.29 27.03 14.25
N PRO A 337 4.17 27.40 15.18
CA PRO A 337 5.00 28.60 15.02
C PRO A 337 5.85 28.53 13.73
N ASN A 338 6.05 29.67 13.07
CA ASN A 338 6.82 29.80 11.83
C ASN A 338 6.37 28.93 10.66
N SER A 339 5.17 28.34 10.75
CA SER A 339 4.62 27.49 9.71
C SER A 339 4.07 28.30 8.52
N PRO A 340 3.96 27.68 7.32
CA PRO A 340 3.25 28.25 6.18
C PRO A 340 1.86 28.78 6.51
N ALA A 341 1.09 28.05 7.32
CA ALA A 341 -0.23 28.46 7.75
C ALA A 341 -0.18 29.76 8.56
N GLN A 342 0.77 29.88 9.52
CA GLN A 342 0.93 31.09 10.31
C GLN A 342 1.33 32.29 9.45
N VAL A 343 2.31 32.11 8.57
CA VAL A 343 2.79 33.16 7.65
C VAL A 343 1.64 33.65 6.73
N ALA A 344 0.79 32.75 6.29
CA ALA A 344 -0.39 33.07 5.47
C ALA A 344 -1.55 33.65 6.28
N GLY A 345 -1.46 33.73 7.62
CA GLY A 345 -2.47 34.31 8.47
C GLY A 345 -3.65 33.39 8.81
N LEU A 346 -3.52 32.08 8.61
CA LEU A 346 -4.47 31.09 9.13
C LEU A 346 -4.40 31.05 10.65
N GLN A 347 -5.54 30.83 11.30
CA GLN A 347 -5.67 30.92 12.76
C GLN A 347 -6.41 29.69 13.30
N LYS A 348 -6.25 29.45 14.60
CA LYS A 348 -7.07 28.49 15.33
C LYS A 348 -8.55 28.84 15.16
N LEU A 349 -9.39 27.84 14.98
CA LEU A 349 -10.84 27.89 14.72
C LEU A 349 -11.23 28.35 13.30
N ASP A 350 -10.27 28.56 12.38
CA ASP A 350 -10.61 28.61 10.96
C ASP A 350 -11.08 27.23 10.50
N VAL A 351 -12.05 27.19 9.59
CA VAL A 351 -12.61 25.94 9.03
C VAL A 351 -12.28 25.87 7.55
N ILE A 352 -11.31 25.01 7.19
CA ILE A 352 -10.90 24.79 5.80
C ILE A 352 -11.98 23.97 5.09
N THR A 353 -12.41 24.46 3.90
CA THR A 353 -13.45 23.81 3.08
C THR A 353 -13.00 23.49 1.66
N ALA A 354 -11.89 24.04 1.18
CA ALA A 354 -11.30 23.65 -0.12
C ALA A 354 -9.83 24.02 -0.20
N ILE A 355 -9.07 23.25 -1.02
CA ILE A 355 -7.70 23.54 -1.43
C ILE A 355 -7.66 23.54 -2.97
N ASN A 356 -7.11 24.60 -3.57
CA ASN A 356 -7.02 24.80 -5.02
C ASN A 356 -8.35 24.60 -5.77
N GLY A 357 -9.49 24.85 -5.09
CA GLY A 357 -10.83 24.67 -5.64
C GLY A 357 -11.43 23.28 -5.42
N GLU A 358 -10.66 22.30 -4.98
CA GLU A 358 -11.15 20.97 -4.61
C GLU A 358 -11.71 20.99 -3.18
N GLU A 359 -12.87 20.37 -2.98
CA GLU A 359 -13.54 20.31 -1.69
C GLU A 359 -12.75 19.49 -0.67
N VAL A 360 -12.70 20.01 0.57
CA VAL A 360 -12.14 19.35 1.74
C VAL A 360 -13.27 19.11 2.73
N LYS A 361 -13.66 17.85 2.91
CA LYS A 361 -14.73 17.43 3.84
C LYS A 361 -14.16 16.92 5.15
N THR A 362 -13.01 16.26 5.10
CA THR A 362 -12.33 15.62 6.22
C THR A 362 -10.84 15.95 6.26
N THR A 363 -10.22 15.69 7.40
CA THR A 363 -8.74 15.76 7.56
C THR A 363 -8.02 14.87 6.56
N ASN A 364 -8.59 13.71 6.22
CA ASN A 364 -8.01 12.82 5.21
C ASN A 364 -8.05 13.43 3.81
N ASP A 365 -9.14 14.12 3.43
CA ASP A 365 -9.19 14.81 2.13
C ASP A 365 -8.11 15.89 2.06
N LEU A 366 -7.97 16.69 3.12
CA LEU A 366 -6.95 17.72 3.17
C LEU A 366 -5.54 17.15 3.01
N ARG A 367 -5.21 16.09 3.75
CA ARG A 367 -3.91 15.43 3.67
C ARG A 367 -3.68 14.81 2.28
N ARG A 368 -4.70 14.11 1.74
CA ARG A 368 -4.63 13.53 0.40
C ARG A 368 -4.31 14.61 -0.62
N LEU A 369 -5.04 15.71 -0.66
CA LEU A 369 -4.80 16.82 -1.58
C LEU A 369 -3.39 17.39 -1.44
N LEU A 370 -2.92 17.61 -0.19
CA LEU A 370 -1.57 18.11 0.05
C LEU A 370 -0.51 17.15 -0.46
N TYR A 371 -0.65 15.84 -0.25
CA TYR A 371 0.44 14.89 -0.51
C TYR A 371 0.42 14.27 -1.90
N THR A 372 -0.73 14.26 -2.59
CA THR A 372 -0.84 13.71 -3.95
C THR A 372 -0.92 14.75 -5.04
N SER A 373 -1.33 15.99 -4.72
CA SER A 373 -1.62 17.02 -5.71
C SER A 373 -0.72 18.26 -5.57
N THR A 374 0.23 18.26 -4.61
CA THR A 374 1.15 19.39 -4.42
C THR A 374 2.56 18.94 -4.07
N ASN A 375 3.53 19.83 -4.23
CA ASN A 375 4.93 19.65 -3.91
C ASN A 375 5.41 20.66 -2.88
N ILE A 376 6.57 20.39 -2.25
CA ILE A 376 7.25 21.39 -1.42
C ILE A 376 7.63 22.57 -2.29
N GLY A 377 7.28 23.78 -1.82
CA GLY A 377 7.50 25.04 -2.53
C GLY A 377 6.31 25.54 -3.35
N ASP A 378 5.31 24.70 -3.58
CA ASP A 378 4.09 25.10 -4.28
C ASP A 378 3.27 26.12 -3.49
N GLU A 379 2.58 27.01 -4.20
CA GLU A 379 1.58 27.91 -3.67
C GLU A 379 0.20 27.31 -3.84
N ILE A 380 -0.51 27.12 -2.73
CA ILE A 380 -1.88 26.60 -2.71
C ILE A 380 -2.87 27.69 -2.29
N LYS A 381 -4.08 27.66 -2.84
CA LYS A 381 -5.19 28.50 -2.41
C LYS A 381 -6.03 27.73 -1.39
N VAL A 382 -6.03 28.21 -0.13
CA VAL A 382 -6.84 27.65 0.95
C VAL A 382 -8.09 28.48 1.11
N LYS A 383 -9.26 27.86 0.91
CA LYS A 383 -10.58 28.46 1.14
C LYS A 383 -11.09 28.01 2.51
N PHE A 384 -11.47 28.96 3.34
CA PHE A 384 -11.86 28.69 4.74
C PHE A 384 -12.92 29.66 5.24
N TYR A 385 -13.58 29.29 6.33
CA TYR A 385 -14.44 30.18 7.11
C TYR A 385 -13.70 30.64 8.36
N ARG A 386 -13.80 31.95 8.66
CA ARG A 386 -13.45 32.55 9.95
C ARG A 386 -14.72 33.17 10.53
N GLY A 387 -15.32 32.48 11.50
CA GLY A 387 -16.67 32.78 11.90
C GLY A 387 -17.67 32.63 10.74
N LYS A 388 -18.43 33.67 10.44
CA LYS A 388 -19.42 33.68 9.34
C LYS A 388 -18.82 34.02 7.98
N GLU A 389 -17.60 34.54 7.93
CA GLU A 389 -16.95 35.03 6.70
C GLU A 389 -16.19 33.95 6.00
N GLN A 390 -16.46 33.77 4.71
CA GLN A 390 -15.67 32.92 3.84
C GLN A 390 -14.48 33.71 3.28
N LYS A 391 -13.27 33.16 3.41
CA LYS A 391 -12.01 33.79 2.99
C LYS A 391 -11.20 32.81 2.13
N THR A 392 -10.25 33.35 1.38
CA THR A 392 -9.26 32.57 0.65
C THR A 392 -7.89 33.21 0.88
N VAL A 393 -6.89 32.39 1.13
CA VAL A 393 -5.50 32.82 1.29
C VAL A 393 -4.60 31.94 0.44
N THR A 394 -3.51 32.53 -0.05
CA THR A 394 -2.44 31.77 -0.72
C THR A 394 -1.40 31.37 0.33
N VAL A 395 -1.03 30.10 0.36
CA VAL A 395 -0.05 29.52 1.27
C VAL A 395 1.06 28.88 0.45
N LYS A 396 2.31 29.25 0.72
CA LYS A 396 3.49 28.60 0.14
C LYS A 396 3.92 27.44 1.04
N LEU A 397 3.83 26.22 0.54
CA LEU A 397 4.16 25.00 1.29
C LEU A 397 5.69 24.87 1.49
N THR A 398 6.09 24.32 2.63
CA THR A 398 7.50 24.01 2.95
C THR A 398 7.65 22.55 3.34
N SER A 399 8.86 22.10 3.65
CA SER A 399 9.06 20.85 4.41
C SER A 399 8.88 21.09 5.90
N LYS A 400 8.51 20.05 6.67
CA LYS A 400 8.40 20.14 8.14
C LYS A 400 9.72 20.56 8.80
N ASP A 401 10.84 20.14 8.23
CA ASP A 401 12.18 20.47 8.75
C ASP A 401 12.55 21.95 8.56
N ALA A 402 12.08 22.57 7.51
CA ALA A 402 12.36 23.99 7.24
C ALA A 402 11.71 24.96 8.25
N THR A 403 10.77 24.47 9.07
CA THR A 403 10.10 25.28 10.11
C THR A 403 10.78 25.19 11.48
N ASN A 404 11.70 24.24 11.64
CA ASN A 404 12.46 24.01 12.89
C ASN A 404 13.88 24.60 12.83
N ALA A 405 14.27 25.20 11.71
CA ALA A 405 15.53 25.92 11.52
C ALA A 405 15.32 27.43 11.68
#